data_342229aa36e6f68fd03e7edc63dd2f55
#
_entry.id   342229aa36e6f68fd03e7edc63dd2f55
#
_cell.length_a   1.000
_cell.length_b   1.000
_cell.length_c   1.000
_cell.angle_alpha   90.00
_cell.angle_beta   90.00
_cell.angle_gamma   90.00
#
_symmetry.space_group_name_H-M   'P 1'
#
loop_
_entity.id
_entity.type
_entity.pdbx_description
1 polymer ?
#
loop_
_entity_poly.entity_id
_entity_poly.type
_entity_poly.pdbx_seq_one_letter_code
_entity_poly.pdbx_strand_id
1 'polypeptide(L)'
;MFEVDLATGWEPVAGTAGIFLKPLSGAWDEAEAEGFRTRYVRFEPGGETFAAFTHPHWEEALLIEGALTQKESGITLRAPAYVIRPPGTPHGPLVSASGCLMIEMQYFARRRLGLADYLDPRAPQGPAG
;
A
#
# COMPACT_ATOMS: atom_id res chain seq x y z
N MET A 1 3.98 16.09 15.62
CA MET A 1 4.00 16.77 14.30
C MET A 1 5.45 17.02 13.91
N PHE A 2 5.85 16.66 12.71
CA PHE A 2 7.23 16.78 12.24
C PHE A 2 7.29 16.84 10.71
N GLU A 3 8.36 17.45 10.19
CA GLU A 3 8.65 17.43 8.78
C GLU A 3 9.26 16.09 8.39
N VAL A 4 8.95 15.59 7.19
CA VAL A 4 9.49 14.33 6.69
C VAL A 4 10.72 14.61 5.83
N ASP A 5 11.86 14.05 6.25
CA ASP A 5 13.06 14.03 5.43
C ASP A 5 13.00 12.84 4.45
N LEU A 6 12.80 13.13 3.18
CA LEU A 6 12.75 12.09 2.14
C LEU A 6 14.13 11.67 1.63
N ALA A 7 15.21 12.28 2.11
CA ALA A 7 16.57 11.95 1.69
C ALA A 7 17.17 10.76 2.43
N THR A 8 16.71 10.49 3.66
CA THR A 8 17.29 9.48 4.55
C THR A 8 16.22 8.59 5.19
N GLY A 9 16.66 7.54 5.88
CA GLY A 9 15.76 6.67 6.66
C GLY A 9 14.96 5.67 5.84
N TRP A 10 15.38 5.39 4.62
CA TRP A 10 14.78 4.38 3.77
C TRP A 10 15.38 3.00 4.05
N GLU A 11 14.51 2.01 4.15
CA GLU A 11 14.86 0.61 4.38
C GLU A 11 14.47 -0.23 3.16
N PRO A 12 15.38 -1.05 2.61
CA PRO A 12 15.03 -1.93 1.51
C PRO A 12 14.00 -2.98 1.96
N VAL A 13 13.06 -3.29 1.08
CA VAL A 13 12.06 -4.33 1.33
C VAL A 13 12.61 -5.67 0.87
N ALA A 14 12.74 -6.61 1.80
CA ALA A 14 13.25 -7.95 1.51
C ALA A 14 12.38 -8.67 0.47
N GLY A 15 13.02 -9.44 -0.42
CA GLY A 15 12.34 -10.21 -1.45
C GLY A 15 11.81 -9.37 -2.63
N THR A 16 12.20 -8.13 -2.71
CA THR A 16 11.86 -7.21 -3.81
C THR A 16 13.11 -6.63 -4.44
N ALA A 17 12.96 -5.97 -5.57
CA ALA A 17 14.02 -5.22 -6.23
C ALA A 17 13.63 -3.74 -6.34
N GLY A 18 14.48 -2.85 -5.82
CA GLY A 18 14.31 -1.40 -5.95
C GLY A 18 13.10 -0.85 -5.20
N ILE A 19 12.67 -1.49 -4.13
CA ILE A 19 11.58 -1.03 -3.28
C ILE A 19 12.09 -0.73 -1.89
N PHE A 20 11.71 0.43 -1.38
CA PHE A 20 12.13 0.94 -0.07
C PHE A 20 10.94 1.45 0.69
N LEU A 21 10.98 1.33 2.01
CA LEU A 21 9.99 1.96 2.87
C LEU A 21 10.63 2.84 3.92
N LYS A 22 9.86 3.85 4.32
CA LYS A 22 10.25 4.79 5.37
C LYS A 22 9.12 4.84 6.38
N PRO A 23 9.30 4.25 7.57
CA PRO A 23 8.30 4.31 8.62
C PRO A 23 8.05 5.75 9.07
N LEU A 24 6.79 6.07 9.32
CA LEU A 24 6.37 7.37 9.87
C LEU A 24 5.84 7.22 11.29
N SER A 25 4.92 6.30 11.50
CA SER A 25 4.28 6.09 12.79
C SER A 25 3.73 4.67 12.86
N GLY A 26 3.50 4.21 14.07
CA GLY A 26 2.83 2.94 14.27
C GLY A 26 2.99 2.38 15.67
N ALA A 27 2.05 1.49 15.97
CA ALA A 27 2.10 0.58 17.11
C ALA A 27 1.54 -0.73 16.57
N TRP A 28 2.38 -1.71 16.30
CA TRP A 28 2.05 -2.90 15.54
C TRP A 28 2.33 -4.17 16.35
N ASP A 29 1.29 -4.97 16.56
CA ASP A 29 1.39 -6.28 17.20
C ASP A 29 0.74 -7.33 16.30
N GLU A 30 1.56 -8.02 15.51
CA GLU A 30 1.09 -9.00 14.55
C GLU A 30 0.54 -10.26 15.23
N ALA A 31 1.13 -10.66 16.35
CA ALA A 31 0.70 -11.85 17.09
C ALA A 31 -0.71 -11.70 17.66
N GLU A 32 -1.04 -10.51 18.15
CA GLU A 32 -2.36 -10.20 18.70
C GLU A 32 -3.32 -9.63 17.65
N ALA A 33 -2.88 -9.44 16.42
CA ALA A 33 -3.64 -8.81 15.35
C ALA A 33 -4.22 -7.45 15.77
N GLU A 34 -3.36 -6.61 16.34
CA GLU A 34 -3.70 -5.27 16.82
C GLU A 34 -2.74 -4.23 16.29
N GLY A 35 -3.22 -3.01 16.18
CA GLY A 35 -2.40 -1.85 15.90
C GLY A 35 -2.57 -1.28 14.50
N PHE A 36 -1.70 -0.33 14.22
CA PHE A 36 -1.63 0.39 12.95
C PHE A 36 -0.19 0.74 12.63
N ARG A 37 0.09 1.02 11.37
CA ARG A 37 1.35 1.64 10.94
C ARG A 37 1.13 2.45 9.67
N THR A 38 1.87 3.54 9.56
CA THR A 38 1.89 4.41 8.38
C THR A 38 3.32 4.59 7.92
N ARG A 39 3.54 4.46 6.61
CA ARG A 39 4.86 4.53 6.02
C ARG A 39 4.80 5.06 4.59
N TYR A 40 5.87 5.69 4.15
CA TYR A 40 6.13 5.88 2.72
C TYR A 40 6.67 4.60 2.11
N VAL A 41 6.27 4.35 0.89
CA VAL A 41 6.85 3.29 0.04
C VAL A 41 7.30 3.92 -1.26
N ARG A 42 8.54 3.66 -1.63
CA ARG A 42 9.13 4.16 -2.88
C ARG A 42 9.58 2.99 -3.74
N PHE A 43 9.16 3.03 -5.00
CA PHE A 43 9.72 2.20 -6.05
C PHE A 43 10.71 3.05 -6.84
N GLU A 44 11.94 2.61 -6.92
CA GLU A 44 12.89 3.14 -7.90
C GLU A 44 12.37 2.83 -9.31
N PRO A 45 12.81 3.56 -10.34
CA PRO A 45 12.49 3.19 -11.72
C PRO A 45 12.86 1.74 -12.01
N GLY A 46 11.87 0.94 -12.44
CA GLY A 46 12.01 -0.50 -12.62
C GLY A 46 11.86 -1.34 -11.36
N GLY A 47 11.61 -0.72 -10.23
CA GLY A 47 11.36 -1.45 -8.97
C GLY A 47 10.18 -2.39 -9.08
N GLU A 48 10.30 -3.60 -8.50
CA GLU A 48 9.30 -4.64 -8.68
C GLU A 48 9.21 -5.62 -7.53
N THR A 49 8.03 -6.20 -7.36
CA THR A 49 7.79 -7.42 -6.59
C THR A 49 7.68 -8.61 -7.52
N PHE A 50 7.95 -9.82 -7.01
CA PHE A 50 8.07 -11.02 -7.85
C PHE A 50 6.90 -11.99 -7.71
N ALA A 51 6.12 -11.88 -6.65
CA ALA A 51 4.99 -12.77 -6.39
C ALA A 51 3.78 -11.99 -5.88
N ALA A 52 2.61 -12.57 -6.05
CA ALA A 52 1.41 -12.12 -5.36
C ALA A 52 1.51 -12.49 -3.87
N PHE A 53 0.95 -11.66 -3.01
CA PHE A 53 0.91 -11.89 -1.58
C PHE A 53 -0.40 -11.40 -0.97
N THR A 54 -0.70 -11.89 0.21
CA THR A 54 -1.85 -11.47 1.02
C THR A 54 -1.38 -11.18 2.44
N HIS A 55 -2.17 -10.44 3.19
CA HIS A 55 -1.94 -10.22 4.61
C HIS A 55 -3.25 -10.11 5.38
N PRO A 56 -3.24 -10.35 6.72
CA PRO A 56 -4.45 -10.39 7.53
C PRO A 56 -4.92 -9.01 8.01
N HIS A 57 -4.31 -7.95 7.56
CA HIS A 57 -4.65 -6.57 7.93
C HIS A 57 -5.21 -5.79 6.75
N TRP A 58 -5.87 -4.70 7.06
CA TRP A 58 -6.29 -3.69 6.08
C TRP A 58 -5.09 -2.91 5.58
N GLU A 59 -5.11 -2.55 4.31
CA GLU A 59 -4.12 -1.67 3.71
C GLU A 59 -4.80 -0.63 2.85
N GLU A 60 -4.43 0.62 3.08
CA GLU A 60 -4.74 1.73 2.19
C GLU A 60 -3.44 2.26 1.62
N ALA A 61 -3.45 2.64 0.37
CA ALA A 61 -2.31 3.29 -0.26
C ALA A 61 -2.76 4.48 -1.09
N LEU A 62 -2.08 5.59 -0.90
CA LEU A 62 -2.26 6.79 -1.73
C LEU A 62 -1.01 6.96 -2.57
N LEU A 63 -1.15 6.74 -3.88
CA LEU A 63 -0.07 6.98 -4.84
C LEU A 63 0.03 8.48 -5.08
N ILE A 64 1.17 9.05 -4.69
CA ILE A 64 1.41 10.50 -4.68
C ILE A 64 2.12 10.94 -5.95
N GLU A 65 3.09 10.16 -6.41
CA GLU A 65 3.91 10.44 -7.59
C GLU A 65 4.12 9.16 -8.40
N GLY A 66 4.24 9.33 -9.71
CA GLY A 66 4.60 8.26 -10.62
C GLY A 66 3.45 7.35 -10.99
N ALA A 67 3.77 6.11 -11.29
CA ALA A 67 2.83 5.10 -11.75
C ALA A 67 3.19 3.72 -11.23
N LEU A 68 2.18 2.87 -11.05
CA LEU A 68 2.34 1.52 -10.54
C LEU A 68 1.51 0.56 -11.41
N THR A 69 2.14 -0.50 -11.90
CA THR A 69 1.52 -1.48 -12.77
C THR A 69 1.38 -2.83 -12.06
N GLN A 70 0.19 -3.41 -12.14
CA GLN A 70 -0.05 -4.80 -11.77
C GLN A 70 0.39 -5.67 -12.95
N LYS A 71 1.39 -6.52 -12.76
CA LYS A 71 2.05 -7.24 -13.85
C LYS A 71 1.14 -8.21 -14.59
N GLU A 72 0.28 -8.94 -13.88
CA GLU A 72 -0.58 -9.95 -14.50
C GLU A 72 -1.68 -9.35 -15.35
N SER A 73 -2.33 -8.31 -14.86
CA SER A 73 -3.43 -7.64 -15.59
C SER A 73 -2.96 -6.58 -16.57
N GLY A 74 -1.74 -6.07 -16.38
CA GLY A 74 -1.24 -4.93 -17.12
C GLY A 74 -1.88 -3.59 -16.74
N ILE A 75 -2.73 -3.57 -15.71
CA ILE A 75 -3.38 -2.34 -15.26
C ILE A 75 -2.36 -1.44 -14.59
N THR A 76 -2.31 -0.19 -15.04
CA THR A 76 -1.44 0.85 -14.49
C THR A 76 -2.27 1.92 -13.81
N LEU A 77 -1.93 2.21 -12.55
CA LEU A 77 -2.43 3.37 -11.82
C LEU A 77 -1.43 4.49 -11.95
N ARG A 78 -1.93 5.71 -12.18
CA ARG A 78 -1.12 6.93 -12.25
C ARG A 78 -1.51 7.87 -11.11
N ALA A 79 -0.54 8.48 -10.48
CA ALA A 79 -0.77 9.42 -9.41
C ALA A 79 -1.59 10.65 -9.88
N PRO A 80 -2.52 11.18 -9.05
CA PRO A 80 -2.90 10.63 -7.76
C PRO A 80 -3.84 9.43 -7.91
N ALA A 81 -3.64 8.39 -7.12
CA ALA A 81 -4.49 7.20 -7.12
C ALA A 81 -4.63 6.63 -5.71
N TYR A 82 -5.73 5.99 -5.45
CA TYR A 82 -6.06 5.40 -4.16
C TYR A 82 -6.36 3.92 -4.31
N VAL A 83 -5.81 3.14 -3.39
CA VAL A 83 -6.04 1.69 -3.32
C VAL A 83 -6.44 1.32 -1.90
N ILE A 84 -7.45 0.46 -1.77
CA ILE A 84 -7.79 -0.16 -0.49
C ILE A 84 -7.86 -1.67 -0.67
N ARG A 85 -7.22 -2.39 0.24
CA ARG A 85 -7.15 -3.86 0.25
C ARG A 85 -7.62 -4.39 1.59
N PRO A 86 -8.82 -4.98 1.63
CA PRO A 86 -9.27 -5.73 2.81
C PRO A 86 -8.34 -6.91 3.13
N PRO A 87 -8.37 -7.41 4.38
CA PRO A 87 -7.62 -8.61 4.73
C PRO A 87 -7.87 -9.78 3.77
N GLY A 88 -6.82 -10.50 3.41
CA GLY A 88 -6.89 -11.63 2.52
C GLY A 88 -6.99 -11.31 1.03
N THR A 89 -6.98 -10.04 0.65
CA THR A 89 -7.00 -9.63 -0.76
C THR A 89 -5.63 -9.87 -1.39
N PRO A 90 -5.52 -10.72 -2.43
CA PRO A 90 -4.27 -10.89 -3.13
C PRO A 90 -3.87 -9.61 -3.88
N HIS A 91 -2.58 -9.29 -3.85
CA HIS A 91 -2.04 -8.18 -4.63
C HIS A 91 -0.61 -8.46 -5.05
N GLY A 92 -0.16 -7.80 -6.13
CA GLY A 92 1.10 -8.09 -6.79
C GLY A 92 0.97 -9.26 -7.79
N PRO A 93 2.05 -9.57 -8.49
CA PRO A 93 3.30 -8.82 -8.52
C PRO A 93 3.15 -7.45 -9.17
N LEU A 94 3.92 -6.49 -8.69
CA LEU A 94 3.85 -5.09 -9.07
C LEU A 94 5.16 -4.63 -9.68
N VAL A 95 5.11 -3.64 -10.57
CA VAL A 95 6.27 -2.96 -11.12
C VAL A 95 5.96 -1.48 -11.32
N SER A 96 6.96 -0.64 -11.10
CA SER A 96 6.89 0.77 -11.46
C SER A 96 7.99 1.08 -12.46
N ALA A 97 7.65 1.18 -13.73
CA ALA A 97 8.63 1.42 -14.79
C ALA A 97 9.37 2.76 -14.60
N SER A 98 8.64 3.79 -14.24
CA SER A 98 9.19 5.14 -14.05
C SER A 98 9.53 5.50 -12.60
N GLY A 99 9.21 4.61 -11.66
CA GLY A 99 9.27 4.89 -10.23
C GLY A 99 7.97 5.46 -9.70
N CYS A 100 7.75 5.32 -8.41
CA CYS A 100 6.60 5.91 -7.75
C CYS A 100 6.85 6.14 -6.26
N LEU A 101 6.03 6.99 -5.68
CA LEU A 101 5.98 7.25 -4.25
C LEU A 101 4.54 7.13 -3.78
N MET A 102 4.33 6.40 -2.69
CA MET A 102 3.04 6.25 -2.05
C MET A 102 3.13 6.37 -0.53
N ILE A 103 2.02 6.77 0.08
CA ILE A 103 1.79 6.59 1.51
C ILE A 103 0.95 5.35 1.68
N GLU A 104 1.35 4.48 2.59
CA GLU A 104 0.68 3.23 2.91
C GLU A 104 0.29 3.23 4.37
N MET A 105 -0.97 2.93 4.64
CA MET A 105 -1.54 2.81 5.98
C MET A 105 -2.05 1.40 6.15
N GLN A 106 -1.58 0.74 7.20
CA GLN A 106 -2.00 -0.62 7.52
C GLN A 106 -2.56 -0.65 8.94
N TYR A 107 -3.62 -1.41 9.14
CA TYR A 107 -4.28 -1.51 10.43
C TYR A 107 -5.12 -2.77 10.55
N PHE A 108 -5.33 -3.21 11.79
CA PHE A 108 -6.28 -4.27 12.10
C PHE A 108 -7.61 -3.67 12.55
N ALA A 109 -8.72 -4.21 12.05
CA ALA A 109 -10.05 -3.83 12.50
C ALA A 109 -10.54 -4.82 13.54
N ARG A 110 -11.09 -4.31 14.65
CA ARG A 110 -11.54 -5.14 15.78
C ARG A 110 -12.75 -6.00 15.47
N ARG A 111 -13.57 -5.59 14.52
CA ARG A 111 -14.72 -6.39 14.10
C ARG A 111 -14.69 -6.56 12.58
N ARG A 112 -15.25 -7.66 12.14
CA ARG A 112 -15.38 -7.95 10.72
C ARG A 112 -16.50 -7.11 10.13
N LEU A 113 -16.12 -6.13 9.33
CA LEU A 113 -17.02 -5.33 8.53
C LEU A 113 -16.78 -5.67 7.05
N GLY A 114 -17.82 -5.52 6.24
CA GLY A 114 -17.66 -5.58 4.79
C GLY A 114 -16.98 -4.32 4.26
N LEU A 115 -16.46 -4.38 3.04
CA LEU A 115 -15.81 -3.23 2.41
C LEU A 115 -16.73 -2.01 2.36
N ALA A 116 -18.02 -2.22 2.08
CA ALA A 116 -19.01 -1.14 2.01
C ALA A 116 -19.18 -0.36 3.32
N ASP A 117 -18.88 -0.99 4.46
CA ASP A 117 -18.98 -0.34 5.77
C ASP A 117 -17.88 0.70 6.01
N TYR A 118 -16.79 0.61 5.22
CA TYR A 118 -15.64 1.50 5.33
C TYR A 118 -15.59 2.57 4.25
N LEU A 119 -16.36 2.41 3.18
CA LEU A 119 -16.40 3.38 2.11
C LEU A 119 -17.31 4.55 2.49
N ASP A 120 -16.91 5.75 2.10
CA ASP A 120 -17.79 6.91 2.24
C ASP A 120 -19.01 6.71 1.35
N PRO A 121 -20.21 6.67 1.92
CA PRO A 121 -21.43 6.47 1.12
C PRO A 121 -21.70 7.61 0.12
N ARG A 122 -21.02 8.73 0.27
CA ARG A 122 -21.11 9.87 -0.66
C ARG A 122 -20.12 9.75 -1.82
N ALA A 123 -19.13 8.86 -1.71
CA ALA A 123 -18.18 8.65 -2.78
C ALA A 123 -18.86 7.93 -3.95
N PRO A 124 -18.45 8.21 -5.21
CA PRO A 124 -18.92 7.44 -6.34
C PRO A 124 -18.61 5.96 -6.11
N GLN A 125 -19.64 5.12 -6.13
CA GLN A 125 -19.47 3.67 -5.99
C GLN A 125 -18.85 3.16 -7.29
N GLY A 126 -17.68 2.53 -7.17
CA GLY A 126 -17.10 1.79 -8.27
C GLY A 126 -17.96 0.59 -8.65
N PRO A 127 -17.68 -0.08 -9.77
CA PRO A 127 -18.37 -1.31 -10.10
C PRO A 127 -18.21 -2.32 -8.97
N ALA A 128 -19.32 -2.97 -8.59
CA ALA A 128 -19.30 -4.04 -7.62
C ALA A 128 -18.42 -5.18 -8.17
N GLY A 129 -17.39 -5.49 -7.43
CA GLY A 129 -16.44 -6.50 -7.88
C GLY A 129 -15.81 -7.21 -6.72
#